data_2bddf1a93172fe7c580f96d2fff38b22
#
_entry.id   2bddf1a93172fe7c580f96d2fff38b22
#
_cell.length_a   1.000
_cell.length_b   1.000
_cell.length_c   1.000
_cell.angle_alpha   90.00
_cell.angle_beta   90.00
_cell.angle_gamma   90.00
#
_symmetry.space_group_name_H-M   'P 1'
#
loop_
_entity.id
_entity.type
_entity.pdbx_description
1 polymer ?
#
loop_
_entity_poly.entity_id
_entity_poly.type
_entity_poly.pdbx_seq_one_letter_code
_entity_poly.pdbx_strand_id
1 'polypeptide(L)'
;MVLGFHISFSPPSVEAVMHCLRHAVLPKIDLKARYPALKNSWLAHGLPETLVVDNGLEFHAEALEVAALGLGFRIEFGGKRKPFHKGAIERFLKTLNYNLIHKLPGTSFAKYWQRFDFDPLKHALITLEKLNEVIHRWILDVYSQQMHRGISEPPALRWQRESKMHAPELPACVDKLDIHLSQVVHRRVWHYGIQLHGDQLYQSSELQDLRRRYGENLEVQVRFHNADMTQIHVQDPESEEYINVENVSPDAVRGMSASQYKWIRAYRKKMARTEERELSIAEAKAELRNLVSELFESKKLRDRTKGERMKDKETKTNGAQGSEKTLNLALEDELEDEMDFETAFA
;
A
#
# COMPACT_ATOMS: atom_id res chain seq x y z
N MET A 1 -4.83 -11.07 -16.80
CA MET A 1 -5.24 -9.69 -16.47
C MET A 1 -4.36 -9.18 -15.34
N VAL A 2 -4.06 -7.87 -15.26
CA VAL A 2 -3.39 -7.27 -14.11
C VAL A 2 -4.46 -6.91 -13.08
N LEU A 3 -4.38 -7.46 -11.87
CA LEU A 3 -5.34 -7.16 -10.79
C LEU A 3 -4.96 -5.88 -10.05
N GLY A 4 -3.67 -5.68 -9.80
CA GLY A 4 -3.19 -4.49 -9.09
C GLY A 4 -1.69 -4.29 -9.24
N PHE A 5 -1.24 -3.12 -8.84
CA PHE A 5 0.18 -2.79 -8.73
C PHE A 5 0.39 -1.73 -7.66
N HIS A 6 1.62 -1.64 -7.18
CA HIS A 6 2.06 -0.57 -6.29
C HIS A 6 3.41 -0.03 -6.76
N ILE A 7 3.56 1.29 -6.74
CA ILE A 7 4.83 1.97 -7.01
C ILE A 7 5.14 2.95 -5.87
N SER A 8 6.39 2.99 -5.46
CA SER A 8 6.87 3.94 -4.46
C SER A 8 8.37 4.22 -4.62
N PHE A 9 8.85 5.26 -3.97
CA PHE A 9 10.29 5.51 -3.83
C PHE A 9 10.94 4.67 -2.70
N SER A 10 10.14 3.97 -1.92
CA SER A 10 10.63 3.10 -0.86
C SER A 10 11.21 1.82 -1.45
N PRO A 11 12.23 1.22 -0.83
CA PRO A 11 12.73 -0.08 -1.26
C PRO A 11 11.64 -1.15 -1.15
N PRO A 12 11.80 -2.30 -1.83
CA PRO A 12 10.92 -3.45 -1.67
C PRO A 12 10.70 -3.78 -0.19
N SER A 13 9.45 -4.01 0.19
CA SER A 13 9.06 -4.27 1.58
C SER A 13 7.72 -5.00 1.63
N VAL A 14 7.44 -5.63 2.75
CA VAL A 14 6.12 -6.24 3.04
C VAL A 14 5.00 -5.22 2.88
N GLU A 15 5.21 -3.98 3.31
CA GLU A 15 4.24 -2.90 3.17
C GLU A 15 3.87 -2.65 1.69
N ALA A 16 4.87 -2.67 0.79
CA ALA A 16 4.61 -2.54 -0.64
C ALA A 16 3.79 -3.72 -1.19
N VAL A 17 4.03 -4.93 -0.70
CA VAL A 17 3.23 -6.13 -1.05
C VAL A 17 1.80 -5.98 -0.56
N MET A 18 1.59 -5.53 0.69
CA MET A 18 0.25 -5.30 1.25
C MET A 18 -0.53 -4.24 0.46
N HIS A 19 0.11 -3.12 0.10
CA HIS A 19 -0.52 -2.11 -0.76
C HIS A 19 -0.86 -2.64 -2.16
N CYS A 20 -0.01 -3.50 -2.73
CA CYS A 20 -0.28 -4.15 -4.00
C CYS A 20 -1.48 -5.12 -3.89
N LEU A 21 -1.55 -5.92 -2.83
CA LEU A 21 -2.67 -6.82 -2.55
C LEU A 21 -3.97 -6.04 -2.33
N ARG A 22 -3.95 -4.99 -1.50
CA ARG A 22 -5.12 -4.11 -1.33
C ARG A 22 -5.63 -3.58 -2.66
N HIS A 23 -4.72 -3.08 -3.51
CA HIS A 23 -5.08 -2.60 -4.83
C HIS A 23 -5.58 -3.72 -5.75
N ALA A 24 -5.12 -4.95 -5.58
CA ALA A 24 -5.58 -6.09 -6.37
C ALA A 24 -6.98 -6.56 -5.95
N VAL A 25 -7.26 -6.57 -4.65
CA VAL A 25 -8.51 -7.08 -4.08
C VAL A 25 -9.67 -6.12 -4.30
N LEU A 26 -9.48 -4.82 -4.05
CA LEU A 26 -10.57 -3.85 -4.08
C LEU A 26 -10.97 -3.42 -5.51
N PRO A 27 -12.27 -3.21 -5.77
CA PRO A 27 -12.75 -2.55 -6.98
C PRO A 27 -12.18 -1.14 -7.14
N LYS A 28 -11.92 -0.69 -8.39
CA LYS A 28 -11.30 0.61 -8.69
C LYS A 28 -12.32 1.58 -9.26
N ILE A 29 -13.33 1.90 -8.47
CA ILE A 29 -14.53 2.64 -8.90
C ILE A 29 -14.20 4.07 -9.33
N ASP A 30 -13.42 4.79 -8.52
CA ASP A 30 -13.11 6.22 -8.72
C ASP A 30 -11.96 6.51 -9.69
N LEU A 31 -11.45 5.48 -10.37
CA LEU A 31 -10.25 5.62 -11.18
C LEU A 31 -10.43 6.60 -12.36
N LYS A 32 -11.62 6.63 -12.98
CA LYS A 32 -11.92 7.59 -14.04
C LYS A 32 -12.08 9.03 -13.53
N ALA A 33 -12.61 9.20 -12.33
CA ALA A 33 -12.68 10.53 -11.70
C ALA A 33 -11.26 11.05 -11.40
N ARG A 34 -10.38 10.17 -10.92
CA ARG A 34 -8.98 10.51 -10.64
C ARG A 34 -8.15 10.74 -11.91
N TYR A 35 -8.39 9.96 -12.95
CA TYR A 35 -7.67 10.01 -14.23
C TYR A 35 -8.64 10.11 -15.41
N PRO A 36 -9.18 11.30 -15.72
CA PRO A 36 -10.20 11.48 -16.76
C PRO A 36 -9.77 11.06 -18.17
N ALA A 37 -8.46 10.97 -18.42
CA ALA A 37 -7.91 10.53 -19.71
C ALA A 37 -8.01 9.01 -19.97
N LEU A 38 -8.44 8.22 -18.97
CA LEU A 38 -8.66 6.78 -19.14
C LEU A 38 -9.88 6.49 -20.01
N LYS A 39 -9.69 5.62 -20.99
CA LYS A 39 -10.77 5.17 -21.89
C LYS A 39 -11.53 3.98 -21.32
N ASN A 40 -10.81 3.03 -20.71
CA ASN A 40 -11.35 1.79 -20.20
C ASN A 40 -11.40 1.75 -18.67
N SER A 41 -12.36 1.02 -18.11
CA SER A 41 -12.48 0.80 -16.67
C SER A 41 -11.59 -0.37 -16.24
N TRP A 42 -11.20 -0.36 -14.96
CA TRP A 42 -10.45 -1.47 -14.36
C TRP A 42 -11.43 -2.47 -13.74
N LEU A 43 -11.76 -3.52 -14.47
CA LEU A 43 -12.72 -4.53 -14.03
C LEU A 43 -12.12 -5.62 -13.12
N ALA A 44 -10.80 -5.79 -13.16
CA ALA A 44 -10.14 -6.87 -12.43
C ALA A 44 -9.92 -6.53 -10.96
N HIS A 45 -10.49 -7.34 -10.08
CA HIS A 45 -10.39 -7.25 -8.62
C HIS A 45 -10.69 -8.61 -7.99
N GLY A 46 -10.53 -8.75 -6.70
CA GLY A 46 -10.94 -9.91 -5.92
C GLY A 46 -9.82 -10.56 -5.11
N LEU A 47 -10.22 -11.34 -4.10
CA LEU A 47 -9.31 -12.14 -3.29
C LEU A 47 -8.73 -13.30 -4.13
N PRO A 48 -7.42 -13.54 -4.07
CA PRO A 48 -6.83 -14.69 -4.74
C PRO A 48 -7.06 -15.95 -3.89
N GLU A 49 -7.33 -17.10 -4.49
CA GLU A 49 -7.27 -18.39 -3.80
C GLU A 49 -5.82 -18.75 -3.43
N THR A 50 -4.90 -18.40 -4.32
CA THR A 50 -3.47 -18.70 -4.15
C THR A 50 -2.61 -17.56 -4.67
N LEU A 51 -1.74 -17.06 -3.80
CA LEU A 51 -0.71 -16.08 -4.14
C LEU A 51 0.61 -16.78 -4.37
N VAL A 52 1.08 -16.81 -5.62
CA VAL A 52 2.39 -17.38 -5.97
C VAL A 52 3.45 -16.29 -5.90
N VAL A 53 4.44 -16.48 -5.05
CA VAL A 53 5.51 -15.50 -4.79
C VAL A 53 6.90 -16.12 -5.00
N ASP A 54 7.91 -15.28 -5.09
CA ASP A 54 9.29 -15.79 -5.05
C ASP A 54 9.82 -15.87 -3.61
N ASN A 55 11.12 -16.25 -3.49
CA ASN A 55 11.77 -16.36 -2.19
C ASN A 55 12.37 -15.02 -1.74
N GLY A 56 11.80 -13.88 -2.12
CA GLY A 56 12.16 -12.57 -1.58
C GLY A 56 11.86 -12.49 -0.08
N LEU A 57 12.71 -11.80 0.67
CA LEU A 57 12.54 -11.66 2.13
C LEU A 57 11.22 -11.00 2.51
N GLU A 58 10.70 -10.12 1.67
CA GLU A 58 9.41 -9.46 1.83
C GLU A 58 8.23 -10.41 1.82
N PHE A 59 8.35 -11.59 1.20
CA PHE A 59 7.30 -12.61 1.13
C PHE A 59 7.35 -13.63 2.27
N HIS A 60 8.46 -13.70 3.01
CA HIS A 60 8.61 -14.55 4.20
C HIS A 60 8.29 -13.80 5.50
N ALA A 61 7.66 -12.64 5.41
CA ALA A 61 7.32 -11.88 6.59
C ALA A 61 6.05 -12.42 7.24
N GLU A 62 6.07 -12.54 8.55
CA GLU A 62 4.93 -12.93 9.38
C GLU A 62 3.64 -12.18 9.01
N ALA A 63 3.74 -10.87 8.73
CA ALA A 63 2.59 -10.07 8.37
C ALA A 63 1.86 -10.58 7.12
N LEU A 64 2.57 -11.11 6.12
CA LEU A 64 1.95 -11.66 4.91
C LEU A 64 1.31 -13.02 5.20
N GLU A 65 1.94 -13.86 6.02
CA GLU A 65 1.39 -15.16 6.41
C GLU A 65 0.10 -15.00 7.23
N VAL A 66 0.12 -14.05 8.20
CA VAL A 66 -1.06 -13.74 9.02
C VAL A 66 -2.17 -13.09 8.17
N ALA A 67 -1.82 -12.25 7.18
CA ALA A 67 -2.79 -11.70 6.25
C ALA A 67 -3.44 -12.80 5.38
N ALA A 68 -2.65 -13.74 4.88
CA ALA A 68 -3.15 -14.88 4.10
C ALA A 68 -4.11 -15.74 4.89
N LEU A 69 -3.77 -16.03 6.16
CA LEU A 69 -4.64 -16.79 7.05
C LEU A 69 -5.96 -16.05 7.34
N GLY A 70 -5.88 -14.76 7.66
CA GLY A 70 -7.04 -13.94 8.00
C GLY A 70 -7.98 -13.65 6.81
N LEU A 71 -7.45 -13.64 5.58
CA LEU A 71 -8.21 -13.41 4.35
C LEU A 71 -8.55 -14.71 3.59
N GLY A 72 -8.10 -15.86 4.06
CA GLY A 72 -8.45 -17.16 3.52
C GLY A 72 -7.73 -17.58 2.24
N PHE A 73 -6.63 -16.93 1.86
CA PHE A 73 -5.84 -17.33 0.68
C PHE A 73 -4.56 -18.09 1.05
N ARG A 74 -4.03 -18.87 0.11
CA ARG A 74 -2.79 -19.63 0.28
C ARG A 74 -1.60 -18.90 -0.35
N ILE A 75 -0.42 -19.04 0.29
CA ILE A 75 0.83 -18.57 -0.28
C ILE A 75 1.60 -19.77 -0.80
N GLU A 76 2.01 -19.73 -2.06
CA GLU A 76 2.90 -20.70 -2.67
C GLU A 76 4.24 -20.06 -3.04
N PHE A 77 5.31 -20.55 -2.44
CA PHE A 77 6.66 -20.10 -2.77
C PHE A 77 7.16 -20.81 -4.00
N GLY A 78 7.58 -20.04 -5.00
CA GLY A 78 8.17 -20.57 -6.22
C GLY A 78 9.42 -21.39 -5.90
N GLY A 79 9.38 -22.70 -6.21
CA GLY A 79 10.50 -23.60 -5.95
C GLY A 79 11.77 -23.16 -6.67
N LYS A 80 12.94 -23.35 -6.01
CA LYS A 80 14.25 -23.13 -6.65
C LYS A 80 14.30 -23.94 -7.95
N ARG A 81 14.60 -23.29 -9.09
CA ARG A 81 14.70 -23.88 -10.43
C ARG A 81 13.38 -24.35 -11.10
N LYS A 82 12.21 -23.86 -10.66
CA LYS A 82 10.94 -24.08 -11.38
C LYS A 82 10.53 -22.81 -12.13
N PRO A 83 11.01 -22.56 -13.36
CA PRO A 83 10.78 -21.30 -14.09
C PRO A 83 9.32 -21.09 -14.51
N PHE A 84 8.50 -22.16 -14.53
CA PHE A 84 7.11 -22.10 -14.98
C PHE A 84 6.23 -21.20 -14.09
N HIS A 85 6.46 -21.14 -12.79
CA HIS A 85 5.68 -20.33 -11.84
C HIS A 85 5.90 -18.82 -12.02
N LYS A 86 7.07 -18.40 -12.50
CA LYS A 86 7.44 -16.98 -12.68
C LYS A 86 7.27 -16.46 -14.10
N GLY A 87 7.11 -17.35 -15.08
CA GLY A 87 7.14 -17.00 -16.51
C GLY A 87 6.08 -15.96 -16.91
N ALA A 88 4.93 -15.93 -16.25
CA ALA A 88 3.87 -14.98 -16.54
C ALA A 88 4.23 -13.57 -16.07
N ILE A 89 4.68 -13.42 -14.82
CA ILE A 89 5.05 -12.12 -14.25
C ILE A 89 6.33 -11.57 -14.89
N GLU A 90 7.34 -12.42 -15.12
CA GLU A 90 8.56 -11.99 -15.80
C GLU A 90 8.29 -11.48 -17.22
N ARG A 91 7.42 -12.15 -17.96
CA ARG A 91 7.00 -11.72 -19.30
C ARG A 91 6.22 -10.43 -19.26
N PHE A 92 5.32 -10.28 -18.27
CA PHE A 92 4.58 -9.03 -18.06
C PHE A 92 5.54 -7.88 -17.76
N LEU A 93 6.45 -8.02 -16.79
CA LEU A 93 7.43 -7.00 -16.43
C LEU A 93 8.36 -6.65 -17.59
N LYS A 94 8.78 -7.65 -18.39
CA LYS A 94 9.53 -7.40 -19.62
C LYS A 94 8.73 -6.58 -20.62
N THR A 95 7.47 -6.89 -20.81
CA THR A 95 6.57 -6.15 -21.70
C THR A 95 6.36 -4.71 -21.22
N LEU A 96 6.12 -4.51 -19.90
CA LEU A 96 6.01 -3.19 -19.29
C LEU A 96 7.29 -2.36 -19.51
N ASN A 97 8.45 -2.94 -19.24
CA ASN A 97 9.73 -2.26 -19.38
C ASN A 97 9.98 -1.83 -20.84
N TYR A 98 9.84 -2.71 -21.81
CA TYR A 98 10.13 -2.38 -23.21
C TYR A 98 9.07 -1.50 -23.87
N ASN A 99 7.80 -1.68 -23.52
CA ASN A 99 6.72 -0.94 -24.17
C ASN A 99 6.44 0.40 -23.52
N LEU A 100 6.76 0.57 -22.24
CA LEU A 100 6.48 1.78 -21.48
C LEU A 100 7.73 2.38 -20.85
N ILE A 101 8.35 1.71 -19.86
CA ILE A 101 9.34 2.33 -18.97
C ILE A 101 10.57 2.83 -19.73
N HIS A 102 11.09 2.04 -20.68
CA HIS A 102 12.26 2.45 -21.48
C HIS A 102 11.98 3.60 -22.46
N LYS A 103 10.73 3.98 -22.66
CA LYS A 103 10.35 5.12 -23.50
C LYS A 103 10.15 6.41 -22.70
N LEU A 104 10.18 6.32 -21.37
CA LEU A 104 9.99 7.48 -20.50
C LEU A 104 11.30 8.27 -20.34
N PRO A 105 11.23 9.60 -20.23
CA PRO A 105 12.40 10.43 -19.95
C PRO A 105 13.02 10.01 -18.60
N GLY A 106 14.35 9.98 -18.55
CA GLY A 106 15.08 9.61 -17.32
C GLY A 106 15.17 8.12 -17.05
N THR A 107 14.77 7.26 -17.99
CA THR A 107 14.96 5.82 -17.87
C THR A 107 16.43 5.41 -17.97
N SER A 108 16.84 4.40 -17.20
CA SER A 108 18.09 3.70 -17.43
C SER A 108 17.85 2.62 -18.48
N PHE A 109 18.38 2.78 -19.67
CA PHE A 109 18.24 1.82 -20.76
C PHE A 109 18.73 0.41 -20.36
N ALA A 110 18.06 -0.64 -20.85
CA ALA A 110 18.39 -2.02 -20.56
C ALA A 110 19.80 -2.43 -21.05
N LYS A 111 20.28 -1.81 -22.14
CA LYS A 111 21.55 -2.16 -22.78
C LYS A 111 22.58 -1.05 -22.54
N TYR A 112 23.77 -1.43 -22.07
CA TYR A 112 24.87 -0.52 -21.73
C TYR A 112 25.24 0.43 -22.88
N TRP A 113 25.28 -0.04 -24.13
CA TRP A 113 25.61 0.77 -25.31
C TRP A 113 24.54 1.81 -25.71
N GLN A 114 23.32 1.72 -25.15
CA GLN A 114 22.28 2.73 -25.33
C GLN A 114 22.43 3.90 -24.33
N ARG A 115 23.38 3.79 -23.41
CA ARG A 115 23.65 4.77 -22.36
C ARG A 115 24.73 5.81 -22.73
N PHE A 116 25.26 5.75 -23.96
CA PHE A 116 26.29 6.70 -24.40
C PHE A 116 25.89 8.13 -24.08
N ASP A 117 26.66 8.80 -23.23
CA ASP A 117 26.50 10.21 -22.77
C ASP A 117 25.12 10.61 -22.21
N PHE A 118 24.21 9.64 -22.02
CA PHE A 118 22.89 9.88 -21.44
C PHE A 118 22.94 9.74 -19.92
N ASP A 119 22.75 10.87 -19.23
CA ASP A 119 22.59 10.91 -17.77
C ASP A 119 21.09 10.78 -17.42
N PRO A 120 20.60 9.60 -16.96
CA PRO A 120 19.20 9.40 -16.62
C PRO A 120 18.71 10.38 -15.57
N LEU A 121 19.58 10.81 -14.65
CA LEU A 121 19.24 11.72 -13.56
C LEU A 121 18.92 13.12 -14.05
N LYS A 122 19.59 13.60 -15.09
CA LYS A 122 19.32 14.93 -15.67
C LYS A 122 17.99 14.99 -16.41
N HIS A 123 17.49 13.84 -16.89
CA HIS A 123 16.27 13.72 -17.68
C HIS A 123 15.09 13.14 -16.91
N ALA A 124 15.24 12.88 -15.61
CA ALA A 124 14.15 12.39 -14.75
C ALA A 124 13.16 13.53 -14.44
N LEU A 125 12.17 13.71 -15.30
CA LEU A 125 11.17 14.78 -15.23
C LEU A 125 9.78 14.32 -14.76
N ILE A 126 9.60 13.02 -14.58
CA ILE A 126 8.29 12.44 -14.27
C ILE A 126 8.14 12.31 -12.75
N THR A 127 7.08 12.91 -12.19
CA THR A 127 6.68 12.70 -10.80
C THR A 127 6.10 11.29 -10.61
N LEU A 128 6.09 10.79 -9.36
CA LEU A 128 5.50 9.47 -9.05
C LEU A 128 4.01 9.42 -9.39
N GLU A 129 3.30 10.51 -9.15
CA GLU A 129 1.88 10.63 -9.48
C GLU A 129 1.65 10.51 -10.99
N LYS A 130 2.44 11.22 -11.79
CA LYS A 130 2.33 11.13 -13.25
C LYS A 130 2.74 9.76 -13.78
N LEU A 131 3.76 9.13 -13.18
CA LEU A 131 4.13 7.76 -13.52
C LEU A 131 2.99 6.78 -13.21
N ASN A 132 2.31 6.98 -12.08
CA ASN A 132 1.15 6.18 -11.68
C ASN A 132 0.02 6.30 -12.73
N GLU A 133 -0.34 7.52 -13.14
CA GLU A 133 -1.32 7.76 -14.22
C GLU A 133 -0.92 7.05 -15.53
N VAL A 134 0.34 7.20 -15.94
CA VAL A 134 0.85 6.59 -17.19
C VAL A 134 0.78 5.06 -17.14
N ILE A 135 1.11 4.44 -16.00
CA ILE A 135 1.02 2.99 -15.83
C ILE A 135 -0.44 2.53 -15.87
N HIS A 136 -1.37 3.22 -15.19
CA HIS A 136 -2.80 2.92 -15.26
C HIS A 136 -3.29 2.94 -16.71
N ARG A 137 -2.99 4.02 -17.43
CA ARG A 137 -3.37 4.18 -18.81
C ARG A 137 -2.80 3.09 -19.71
N TRP A 138 -1.53 2.74 -19.52
CA TRP A 138 -0.90 1.68 -20.29
C TRP A 138 -1.54 0.31 -20.00
N ILE A 139 -1.81 -0.02 -18.74
CA ILE A 139 -2.46 -1.28 -18.37
C ILE A 139 -3.86 -1.37 -18.99
N LEU A 140 -4.68 -0.33 -18.82
CA LEU A 140 -6.09 -0.38 -19.18
C LEU A 140 -6.35 -0.19 -20.67
N ASP A 141 -5.67 0.79 -21.28
CA ASP A 141 -5.99 1.22 -22.64
C ASP A 141 -5.09 0.53 -23.70
N VAL A 142 -3.96 -0.05 -23.28
CA VAL A 142 -3.02 -0.70 -24.18
C VAL A 142 -2.93 -2.19 -23.88
N TYR A 143 -2.31 -2.56 -22.74
CA TYR A 143 -1.99 -3.96 -22.43
C TYR A 143 -3.23 -4.86 -22.35
N SER A 144 -4.27 -4.42 -21.66
CA SER A 144 -5.48 -5.22 -21.45
C SER A 144 -6.36 -5.34 -22.70
N GLN A 145 -6.19 -4.44 -23.69
CA GLN A 145 -6.95 -4.42 -24.92
C GLN A 145 -6.24 -5.13 -26.09
N GLN A 146 -4.94 -5.40 -25.94
CA GLN A 146 -4.17 -6.06 -27.01
C GLN A 146 -4.33 -7.59 -26.98
N MET A 147 -4.29 -8.20 -28.17
CA MET A 147 -4.26 -9.64 -28.31
C MET A 147 -3.06 -10.25 -27.58
N HIS A 148 -3.30 -11.11 -26.61
CA HIS A 148 -2.26 -11.77 -25.84
C HIS A 148 -2.03 -13.18 -26.37
N ARG A 149 -0.82 -13.46 -26.90
CA ARG A 149 -0.48 -14.73 -27.58
C ARG A 149 -0.75 -15.98 -26.74
N GLY A 150 -0.55 -15.93 -25.42
CA GLY A 150 -0.72 -17.08 -24.55
C GLY A 150 -2.17 -17.45 -24.23
N ILE A 151 -3.12 -16.55 -24.48
CA ILE A 151 -4.55 -16.79 -24.25
C ILE A 151 -5.38 -16.57 -25.51
N SER A 152 -4.75 -16.14 -26.62
CA SER A 152 -5.36 -15.92 -27.94
C SER A 152 -6.55 -14.93 -27.95
N GLU A 153 -6.59 -14.03 -26.97
CA GLU A 153 -7.61 -12.98 -26.85
C GLU A 153 -7.08 -11.81 -25.98
N PRO A 154 -7.73 -10.63 -26.00
CA PRO A 154 -7.44 -9.55 -25.07
C PRO A 154 -7.72 -9.95 -23.61
N PRO A 155 -6.81 -9.65 -22.65
CA PRO A 155 -7.01 -9.97 -21.25
C PRO A 155 -8.28 -9.40 -20.63
N ALA A 156 -8.72 -8.20 -21.07
CA ALA A 156 -9.96 -7.58 -20.59
C ALA A 156 -11.20 -8.36 -21.00
N LEU A 157 -11.28 -8.85 -22.25
CA LEU A 157 -12.41 -9.65 -22.71
C LEU A 157 -12.49 -10.99 -21.99
N ARG A 158 -11.34 -11.62 -21.77
CA ARG A 158 -11.30 -12.87 -21.00
C ARG A 158 -11.78 -12.67 -19.58
N TRP A 159 -11.28 -11.65 -18.89
CA TRP A 159 -11.73 -11.32 -17.54
C TRP A 159 -13.23 -11.10 -17.48
N GLN A 160 -13.78 -10.26 -18.37
CA GLN A 160 -15.21 -9.95 -18.43
C GLN A 160 -16.10 -11.19 -18.67
N ARG A 161 -15.60 -12.15 -19.43
CA ARG A 161 -16.31 -13.42 -19.67
C ARG A 161 -16.24 -14.35 -18.47
N GLU A 162 -15.04 -14.55 -17.92
CA GLU A 162 -14.81 -15.49 -16.83
C GLU A 162 -15.44 -14.99 -15.51
N SER A 163 -15.40 -13.69 -15.24
CA SER A 163 -16.00 -13.10 -14.03
C SER A 163 -17.54 -13.16 -14.00
N LYS A 164 -18.19 -13.35 -15.14
CA LYS A 164 -19.64 -13.64 -15.18
C LYS A 164 -19.98 -15.08 -14.80
N MET A 165 -19.03 -15.99 -14.94
CA MET A 165 -19.21 -17.40 -14.59
C MET A 165 -18.73 -17.68 -13.16
N HIS A 166 -17.70 -16.96 -12.74
CA HIS A 166 -17.03 -17.10 -11.44
C HIS A 166 -16.83 -15.69 -10.89
N ALA A 167 -17.77 -15.23 -10.08
CA ALA A 167 -17.69 -13.91 -9.46
C ALA A 167 -16.41 -13.81 -8.60
N PRO A 168 -15.65 -12.71 -8.67
CA PRO A 168 -14.50 -12.53 -7.81
C PRO A 168 -14.93 -12.43 -6.34
N GLU A 169 -14.30 -13.18 -5.47
CA GLU A 169 -14.53 -13.04 -4.03
C GLU A 169 -14.06 -11.67 -3.53
N LEU A 170 -14.89 -11.04 -2.70
CA LEU A 170 -14.58 -9.78 -2.03
C LEU A 170 -14.43 -10.00 -0.52
N PRO A 171 -13.65 -9.17 0.17
CA PRO A 171 -13.60 -9.21 1.63
C PRO A 171 -14.94 -8.77 2.22
N ALA A 172 -15.32 -9.36 3.37
CA ALA A 172 -16.57 -9.04 4.06
C ALA A 172 -16.73 -7.55 4.41
N CYS A 173 -15.63 -6.85 4.68
CA CYS A 173 -15.59 -5.38 4.77
C CYS A 173 -14.17 -4.87 4.54
N VAL A 174 -14.06 -3.59 4.13
CA VAL A 174 -12.78 -2.94 3.84
C VAL A 174 -11.94 -2.76 5.10
N ASP A 175 -12.56 -2.44 6.23
CA ASP A 175 -11.84 -2.26 7.50
C ASP A 175 -11.14 -3.54 7.94
N LYS A 176 -11.81 -4.69 7.81
CA LYS A 176 -11.19 -5.99 8.09
C LYS A 176 -10.05 -6.29 7.13
N LEU A 177 -10.22 -5.99 5.84
CA LEU A 177 -9.14 -6.12 4.86
C LEU A 177 -7.95 -5.26 5.26
N ASP A 178 -8.15 -4.01 5.62
CA ASP A 178 -7.08 -3.09 5.99
C ASP A 178 -6.37 -3.53 7.27
N ILE A 179 -7.10 -4.03 8.27
CA ILE A 179 -6.48 -4.65 9.46
C ILE A 179 -5.60 -5.85 9.06
N HIS A 180 -6.09 -6.75 8.22
CA HIS A 180 -5.32 -7.91 7.79
C HIS A 180 -4.11 -7.56 6.92
N LEU A 181 -4.21 -6.52 6.09
CA LEU A 181 -3.11 -6.02 5.24
C LEU A 181 -2.21 -4.99 5.94
N SER A 182 -2.17 -4.97 7.27
CA SER A 182 -1.34 -4.08 8.07
C SER A 182 -0.03 -4.74 8.54
N GLN A 183 0.89 -3.96 9.08
CA GLN A 183 2.10 -4.46 9.73
C GLN A 183 1.76 -5.17 11.04
N VAL A 184 2.54 -6.18 11.39
CA VAL A 184 2.39 -6.98 12.61
C VAL A 184 3.62 -6.84 13.48
N VAL A 185 3.41 -6.61 14.78
CA VAL A 185 4.47 -6.70 15.80
C VAL A 185 3.87 -7.23 17.10
N HIS A 186 4.69 -7.89 17.91
CA HIS A 186 4.31 -8.27 19.27
C HIS A 186 4.79 -7.22 20.25
N ARG A 187 3.91 -6.80 21.17
CA ARG A 187 4.21 -5.78 22.18
C ARG A 187 3.59 -6.14 23.51
N ARG A 188 4.33 -5.80 24.57
CA ARG A 188 3.82 -5.89 25.93
C ARG A 188 2.92 -4.71 26.24
N VAL A 189 1.82 -4.99 26.92
CA VAL A 189 0.88 -3.97 27.40
C VAL A 189 1.33 -3.48 28.77
N TRP A 190 1.68 -2.19 28.84
CA TRP A 190 2.07 -1.52 30.07
C TRP A 190 0.88 -0.80 30.71
N HIS A 191 1.03 -0.37 31.97
CA HIS A 191 0.00 0.45 32.65
C HIS A 191 -0.29 1.77 31.93
N TYR A 192 0.67 2.29 31.17
CA TYR A 192 0.53 3.51 30.34
C TYR A 192 0.13 3.21 28.89
N GLY A 193 -0.09 1.96 28.54
CA GLY A 193 -0.48 1.54 27.19
C GLY A 193 0.63 0.81 26.42
N ILE A 194 0.59 0.88 25.09
CA ILE A 194 1.56 0.30 24.17
C ILE A 194 2.41 1.39 23.56
N GLN A 195 3.73 1.21 23.58
CA GLN A 195 4.69 2.11 22.93
C GLN A 195 5.04 1.58 21.55
N LEU A 196 4.84 2.43 20.51
CA LEU A 196 5.17 2.13 19.13
C LEU A 196 5.79 3.36 18.45
N HIS A 197 6.43 3.19 17.29
CA HIS A 197 7.05 4.26 16.50
C HIS A 197 8.07 5.12 17.30
N GLY A 198 8.72 4.50 18.28
CA GLY A 198 9.76 5.10 19.10
C GLY A 198 9.26 5.63 20.43
N ASP A 199 8.48 6.69 20.47
CA ASP A 199 7.98 7.35 21.67
C ASP A 199 6.48 7.61 21.66
N GLN A 200 5.76 7.14 20.61
CA GLN A 200 4.32 7.27 20.56
C GLN A 200 3.64 6.23 21.45
N LEU A 201 2.66 6.70 22.21
CA LEU A 201 1.88 5.90 23.15
C LEU A 201 0.47 5.74 22.63
N TYR A 202 -0.04 4.52 22.76
CA TYR A 202 -1.41 4.13 22.39
C TYR A 202 -2.10 3.57 23.60
N GLN A 203 -3.31 4.07 23.88
CA GLN A 203 -4.05 3.73 25.10
C GLN A 203 -5.55 3.73 24.85
N SER A 204 -6.26 2.77 25.45
CA SER A 204 -7.71 2.74 25.55
C SER A 204 -8.16 2.03 26.82
N SER A 205 -9.44 2.22 27.20
CA SER A 205 -10.04 1.51 28.35
C SER A 205 -10.04 0.01 28.13
N GLU A 206 -10.41 -0.42 26.91
CA GLU A 206 -10.47 -1.83 26.54
C GLU A 206 -9.08 -2.50 26.64
N LEU A 207 -8.02 -1.79 26.23
CA LEU A 207 -6.65 -2.29 26.36
C LEU A 207 -6.25 -2.53 27.82
N GLN A 208 -6.67 -1.65 28.74
CA GLN A 208 -6.40 -1.84 30.17
C GLN A 208 -7.26 -2.93 30.77
N ASP A 209 -8.46 -3.14 30.26
CA ASP A 209 -9.31 -4.26 30.67
C ASP A 209 -8.72 -5.60 30.23
N LEU A 210 -8.15 -5.69 29.03
CA LEU A 210 -7.36 -6.85 28.62
C LEU A 210 -6.20 -7.10 29.59
N ARG A 211 -5.41 -6.05 29.91
CA ARG A 211 -4.28 -6.17 30.83
C ARG A 211 -4.72 -6.63 32.22
N ARG A 212 -5.89 -6.20 32.72
CA ARG A 212 -6.43 -6.66 34.01
C ARG A 212 -6.84 -8.11 33.94
N ARG A 213 -7.42 -8.56 32.81
CA ARG A 213 -7.90 -9.94 32.60
C ARG A 213 -6.76 -10.94 32.48
N TYR A 214 -5.72 -10.61 31.71
CA TYR A 214 -4.62 -11.55 31.40
C TYR A 214 -3.35 -11.31 32.21
N GLY A 215 -3.29 -10.25 33.04
CA GLY A 215 -2.18 -9.96 33.93
C GLY A 215 -1.17 -8.96 33.38
N GLU A 216 -0.21 -8.59 34.23
CA GLU A 216 0.72 -7.48 33.95
C GLU A 216 1.78 -7.79 32.87
N ASN A 217 2.01 -9.05 32.58
CA ASN A 217 2.99 -9.50 31.57
C ASN A 217 2.32 -9.79 30.21
N LEU A 218 1.12 -9.29 29.97
CA LEU A 218 0.41 -9.52 28.74
C LEU A 218 1.21 -9.03 27.54
N GLU A 219 1.48 -9.94 26.61
CA GLU A 219 2.05 -9.66 25.31
C GLU A 219 0.97 -9.91 24.25
N VAL A 220 0.78 -8.98 23.33
CA VAL A 220 -0.28 -8.98 22.35
C VAL A 220 0.25 -8.77 20.95
N GLN A 221 -0.45 -9.31 19.98
CA GLN A 221 -0.23 -8.97 18.58
C GLN A 221 -0.85 -7.60 18.29
N VAL A 222 -0.02 -6.71 17.76
CA VAL A 222 -0.40 -5.34 17.39
C VAL A 222 -0.32 -5.20 15.88
N ARG A 223 -1.38 -4.70 15.29
CA ARG A 223 -1.45 -4.36 13.87
C ARG A 223 -1.51 -2.86 13.68
N PHE A 224 -0.76 -2.34 12.71
CA PHE A 224 -0.66 -0.91 12.46
C PHE A 224 -0.32 -0.60 11.01
N HIS A 225 -0.67 0.59 10.57
CA HIS A 225 -0.27 1.13 9.28
C HIS A 225 0.81 2.20 9.45
N ASN A 226 1.90 2.08 8.69
CA ASN A 226 2.93 3.12 8.69
C ASN A 226 2.44 4.45 8.09
N ALA A 227 1.36 4.43 7.32
CA ALA A 227 0.76 5.63 6.73
C ALA A 227 -0.13 6.40 7.71
N ASP A 228 -0.63 5.74 8.75
CA ASP A 228 -1.48 6.34 9.79
C ASP A 228 -0.96 5.98 11.17
N MET A 229 -0.70 6.99 11.99
CA MET A 229 -0.21 6.85 13.35
C MET A 229 -1.27 7.22 14.40
N THR A 230 -2.51 7.46 13.99
CA THR A 230 -3.57 7.88 14.91
C THR A 230 -4.10 6.72 15.75
N GLN A 231 -4.01 5.50 15.24
CA GLN A 231 -4.56 4.31 15.89
C GLN A 231 -3.74 3.04 15.56
N ILE A 232 -3.90 2.04 16.41
CA ILE A 232 -3.41 0.69 16.22
C ILE A 232 -4.53 -0.30 16.54
N HIS A 233 -4.43 -1.51 16.03
CA HIS A 233 -5.36 -2.60 16.32
C HIS A 233 -4.64 -3.66 17.15
N VAL A 234 -5.22 -4.03 18.27
CA VAL A 234 -4.67 -5.02 19.20
C VAL A 234 -5.56 -6.24 19.20
N GLN A 235 -4.97 -7.42 18.97
CA GLN A 235 -5.70 -8.67 19.00
C GLN A 235 -5.90 -9.15 20.44
N ASP A 236 -7.14 -9.45 20.80
CA ASP A 236 -7.46 -10.16 22.05
C ASP A 236 -7.00 -11.62 21.91
N PRO A 237 -6.15 -12.14 22.84
CA PRO A 237 -5.61 -13.49 22.72
C PRO A 237 -6.63 -14.63 22.77
N GLU A 238 -7.82 -14.40 23.33
CA GLU A 238 -8.84 -15.43 23.50
C GLU A 238 -9.92 -15.38 22.40
N SER A 239 -10.45 -14.19 22.12
CA SER A 239 -11.51 -14.01 21.10
C SER A 239 -10.97 -13.87 19.69
N GLU A 240 -9.67 -13.62 19.54
CA GLU A 240 -9.00 -13.28 18.28
C GLU A 240 -9.54 -12.00 17.60
N GLU A 241 -10.47 -11.29 18.23
CA GLU A 241 -11.00 -10.03 17.75
C GLU A 241 -10.00 -8.88 17.92
N TYR A 242 -10.14 -7.87 17.07
CA TYR A 242 -9.27 -6.67 17.13
C TYR A 242 -9.98 -5.54 17.84
N ILE A 243 -9.33 -5.00 18.88
CA ILE A 243 -9.72 -3.74 19.51
C ILE A 243 -8.96 -2.58 18.91
N ASN A 244 -9.64 -1.46 18.71
CA ASN A 244 -9.00 -0.23 18.25
C ASN A 244 -8.41 0.54 19.44
N VAL A 245 -7.14 0.91 19.35
CA VAL A 245 -6.42 1.65 20.40
C VAL A 245 -5.86 2.93 19.82
N GLU A 246 -6.37 4.06 20.28
CA GLU A 246 -5.97 5.37 19.78
C GLU A 246 -4.61 5.83 20.34
N ASN A 247 -3.95 6.67 19.56
CA ASN A 247 -2.77 7.39 20.04
C ASN A 247 -3.18 8.37 21.15
N VAL A 248 -2.38 8.49 22.19
CA VAL A 248 -2.64 9.43 23.31
C VAL A 248 -2.72 10.89 22.84
N SER A 249 -2.06 11.22 21.75
CA SER A 249 -2.09 12.56 21.14
C SER A 249 -2.38 12.46 19.64
N PRO A 250 -3.61 12.07 19.25
CA PRO A 250 -3.92 11.76 17.85
C PRO A 250 -3.77 12.98 16.94
N ASP A 251 -4.10 14.18 17.41
CA ASP A 251 -3.99 15.41 16.63
C ASP A 251 -2.54 15.77 16.27
N ALA A 252 -1.59 15.43 17.13
CA ALA A 252 -0.18 15.68 16.87
C ALA A 252 0.38 14.83 15.71
N VAL A 253 -0.19 13.64 15.51
CA VAL A 253 0.28 12.67 14.49
C VAL A 253 -0.69 12.52 13.32
N ARG A 254 -1.85 13.17 13.36
CA ARG A 254 -2.87 13.10 12.29
C ARG A 254 -2.30 13.51 10.94
N GLY A 255 -2.54 12.69 9.92
CA GLY A 255 -2.03 12.88 8.56
C GLY A 255 -0.51 12.72 8.45
N MET A 256 0.13 12.03 9.40
CA MET A 256 1.57 11.82 9.44
C MET A 256 1.89 10.32 9.32
N SER A 257 2.84 9.98 8.46
CA SER A 257 3.37 8.62 8.39
C SER A 257 4.49 8.39 9.42
N ALA A 258 4.69 7.13 9.80
CA ALA A 258 5.77 6.73 10.71
C ALA A 258 7.17 7.19 10.23
N SER A 259 7.40 7.22 8.91
CA SER A 259 8.65 7.72 8.34
C SER A 259 8.80 9.23 8.44
N GLN A 260 7.73 10.00 8.24
CA GLN A 260 7.73 11.45 8.48
C GLN A 260 7.97 11.75 9.96
N TYR A 261 7.30 11.01 10.85
CA TYR A 261 7.52 11.14 12.27
C TYR A 261 8.96 10.82 12.68
N LYS A 262 9.55 9.75 12.13
CA LYS A 262 10.96 9.42 12.36
C LYS A 262 11.90 10.58 11.98
N TRP A 263 11.60 11.29 10.90
CA TRP A 263 12.39 12.47 10.48
C TRP A 263 12.18 13.67 11.40
N ILE A 264 10.93 13.96 11.77
CA ILE A 264 10.60 15.01 12.73
C ILE A 264 11.33 14.76 14.06
N ARG A 265 11.29 13.53 14.55
CA ARG A 265 11.96 13.12 15.78
C ARG A 265 13.49 13.30 15.67
N ALA A 266 14.08 12.88 14.55
CA ALA A 266 15.51 13.05 14.30
C ALA A 266 15.89 14.54 14.23
N TYR A 267 15.05 15.36 13.59
CA TYR A 267 15.23 16.81 13.49
C TYR A 267 15.16 17.48 14.87
N ARG A 268 14.10 17.18 15.65
CA ARG A 268 13.96 17.68 17.03
C ARG A 268 15.18 17.34 17.89
N LYS A 269 15.64 16.07 17.81
CA LYS A 269 16.84 15.62 18.55
C LYS A 269 18.10 16.36 18.10
N LYS A 270 18.22 16.70 16.82
CA LYS A 270 19.33 17.50 16.31
C LYS A 270 19.26 18.94 16.85
N MET A 271 18.11 19.60 16.80
CA MET A 271 17.93 20.97 17.29
C MET A 271 18.19 21.06 18.78
N ALA A 272 17.68 20.13 19.59
CA ALA A 272 17.95 20.07 21.02
C ALA A 272 19.44 19.92 21.37
N ARG A 273 20.22 19.24 20.51
CA ARG A 273 21.67 19.05 20.73
C ARG A 273 22.52 20.21 20.22
N THR A 274 22.12 20.82 19.10
CA THR A 274 22.97 21.77 18.37
C THR A 274 22.64 23.23 18.74
N GLU A 275 21.36 23.52 19.00
CA GLU A 275 20.85 24.88 19.22
C GLU A 275 20.22 25.06 20.61
N GLU A 276 20.28 24.01 21.46
CA GLU A 276 19.64 24.00 22.79
C GLU A 276 18.16 24.39 22.75
N ARG A 277 17.52 24.17 21.59
CA ARG A 277 16.14 24.55 21.32
C ARG A 277 15.24 23.33 21.30
N GLU A 278 14.28 23.28 22.21
CA GLU A 278 13.22 22.29 22.18
C GLU A 278 12.09 22.74 21.25
N LEU A 279 11.83 21.92 20.21
CA LEU A 279 10.75 22.15 19.27
C LEU A 279 9.57 21.23 19.58
N SER A 280 8.37 21.76 19.53
CA SER A 280 7.16 20.93 19.49
C SER A 280 7.06 20.16 18.17
N ILE A 281 6.22 19.12 18.13
CA ILE A 281 5.98 18.34 16.90
C ILE A 281 5.40 19.26 15.79
N ALA A 282 4.51 20.18 16.16
CA ALA A 282 3.88 21.11 15.23
C ALA A 282 4.89 22.07 14.58
N GLU A 283 5.77 22.66 15.38
CA GLU A 283 6.85 23.55 14.89
C GLU A 283 7.82 22.80 13.98
N ALA A 284 8.30 21.63 14.41
CA ALA A 284 9.17 20.81 13.59
C ALA A 284 8.53 20.36 12.27
N LYS A 285 7.21 20.10 12.28
CA LYS A 285 6.43 19.79 11.07
C LYS A 285 6.35 20.98 10.14
N ALA A 286 6.12 22.20 10.68
CA ALA A 286 6.08 23.43 9.88
C ALA A 286 7.46 23.75 9.26
N GLU A 287 8.52 23.66 10.04
CA GLU A 287 9.89 23.87 9.55
C GLU A 287 10.29 22.87 8.46
N LEU A 288 9.93 21.59 8.64
CA LEU A 288 10.18 20.57 7.62
C LEU A 288 9.35 20.79 6.34
N ARG A 289 8.12 21.31 6.43
CA ARG A 289 7.34 21.69 5.23
C ARG A 289 8.02 22.80 4.45
N ASN A 290 8.53 23.83 5.13
CA ASN A 290 9.27 24.90 4.51
C ASN A 290 10.55 24.35 3.83
N LEU A 291 11.30 23.49 4.52
CA LEU A 291 12.48 22.83 3.96
C LEU A 291 12.13 21.99 2.72
N VAL A 292 11.02 21.26 2.74
CA VAL A 292 10.54 20.50 1.57
C VAL A 292 10.22 21.43 0.42
N SER A 293 9.56 22.57 0.67
CA SER A 293 9.28 23.58 -0.39
C SER A 293 10.57 24.12 -1.00
N GLU A 294 11.56 24.47 -0.20
CA GLU A 294 12.90 24.89 -0.66
C GLU A 294 13.60 23.80 -1.48
N LEU A 295 13.44 22.52 -1.10
CA LEU A 295 14.01 21.40 -1.87
C LEU A 295 13.38 21.26 -3.27
N PHE A 296 12.09 21.61 -3.43
CA PHE A 296 11.44 21.64 -4.76
C PHE A 296 11.93 22.81 -5.63
N GLU A 297 12.26 23.94 -5.03
CA GLU A 297 12.82 25.09 -5.74
C GLU A 297 14.30 24.89 -6.12
N SER A 298 14.97 23.94 -5.49
CA SER A 298 16.37 23.62 -5.75
C SER A 298 16.58 23.16 -7.20
N LYS A 299 17.61 23.70 -7.85
CA LYS A 299 18.07 23.25 -9.17
C LYS A 299 18.73 21.87 -9.16
N LYS A 300 19.05 21.33 -7.98
CA LYS A 300 19.70 20.03 -7.82
C LYS A 300 18.67 18.90 -7.81
N LEU A 301 18.79 17.99 -8.75
CA LEU A 301 17.87 16.85 -8.90
C LEU A 301 17.78 15.96 -7.64
N ARG A 302 18.89 15.80 -6.91
CA ARG A 302 18.96 15.03 -5.66
C ARG A 302 18.02 15.61 -4.59
N ASP A 303 17.93 16.94 -4.50
CA ASP A 303 17.10 17.64 -3.54
C ASP A 303 15.62 17.52 -3.93
N ARG A 304 15.31 17.64 -5.24
CA ARG A 304 13.96 17.41 -5.77
C ARG A 304 13.45 15.99 -5.50
N THR A 305 14.28 14.97 -5.74
CA THR A 305 13.93 13.58 -5.47
C THR A 305 13.65 13.36 -3.98
N LYS A 306 14.39 14.02 -3.09
CA LYS A 306 14.17 13.98 -1.64
C LYS A 306 12.84 14.63 -1.27
N GLY A 307 12.51 15.78 -1.86
CA GLY A 307 11.23 16.47 -1.69
C GLY A 307 10.05 15.62 -2.15
N GLU A 308 10.13 15.00 -3.33
CA GLU A 308 9.08 14.10 -3.84
C GLU A 308 8.83 12.89 -2.92
N ARG A 309 9.87 12.28 -2.38
CA ARG A 309 9.73 11.18 -1.39
C ARG A 309 8.99 11.60 -0.13
N MET A 310 9.17 12.85 0.30
CA MET A 310 8.47 13.41 1.46
C MET A 310 7.00 13.67 1.15
N LYS A 311 6.70 14.21 -0.05
CA LYS A 311 5.36 14.57 -0.49
C LYS A 311 4.47 13.36 -0.83
N ASP A 312 5.03 12.32 -1.44
CA ASP A 312 4.30 11.12 -1.83
C ASP A 312 3.59 10.42 -0.65
N LYS A 313 4.14 10.57 0.55
CA LYS A 313 3.56 10.02 1.78
C LYS A 313 2.44 10.88 2.38
N GLU A 314 2.41 12.19 2.09
CA GLU A 314 1.32 13.08 2.52
C GLU A 314 0.04 12.91 1.65
N THR A 315 0.21 12.67 0.36
CA THR A 315 -0.92 12.57 -0.59
C THR A 315 -1.75 11.31 -0.38
N LYS A 316 -1.15 10.22 0.12
CA LYS A 316 -1.84 8.94 0.35
C LYS A 316 -2.78 8.96 1.56
N THR A 317 -2.46 9.74 2.59
CA THR A 317 -3.30 9.88 3.79
C THR A 317 -4.55 10.73 3.54
N ASN A 318 -4.48 11.74 2.68
CA ASN A 318 -5.63 12.61 2.38
C ASN A 318 -6.60 12.01 1.35
N GLY A 319 -6.17 11.04 0.54
CA GLY A 319 -7.02 10.36 -0.46
C GLY A 319 -7.81 9.16 0.11
N ALA A 320 -7.34 8.56 1.21
CA ALA A 320 -7.95 7.36 1.76
C ALA A 320 -9.31 7.63 2.43
N GLN A 321 -9.43 8.74 3.17
CA GLN A 321 -10.66 9.03 3.95
C GLN A 321 -11.90 9.38 3.11
N GLY A 322 -11.73 9.92 1.89
CA GLY A 322 -12.86 10.20 0.98
C GLY A 322 -13.33 8.97 0.19
N SER A 323 -12.42 8.05 -0.10
CA SER A 323 -12.70 6.86 -0.91
C SER A 323 -13.25 5.67 -0.09
N GLU A 324 -13.00 5.62 1.21
CA GLU A 324 -13.45 4.53 2.09
C GLU A 324 -14.97 4.49 2.25
N LYS A 325 -15.63 5.64 2.42
CA LYS A 325 -17.11 5.69 2.49
C LYS A 325 -17.77 5.29 1.17
N THR A 326 -17.21 5.71 0.05
CA THR A 326 -17.75 5.40 -1.29
C THR A 326 -17.46 3.94 -1.66
N LEU A 327 -16.33 3.37 -1.22
CA LEU A 327 -15.97 1.97 -1.42
C LEU A 327 -16.81 1.02 -0.57
N ASN A 328 -17.10 1.37 0.69
CA ASN A 328 -17.99 0.57 1.55
C ASN A 328 -19.41 0.54 0.99
N LEU A 329 -19.96 1.68 0.54
CA LEU A 329 -21.25 1.75 -0.13
C LEU A 329 -21.29 0.89 -1.41
N ALA A 330 -20.23 0.92 -2.20
CA ALA A 330 -20.18 0.14 -3.45
C ALA A 330 -19.97 -1.37 -3.22
N LEU A 331 -19.31 -1.76 -2.14
CA LEU A 331 -19.22 -3.17 -1.72
C LEU A 331 -20.53 -3.67 -1.15
N GLU A 332 -21.28 -2.82 -0.44
CA GLU A 332 -22.63 -3.13 0.04
C GLU A 332 -23.61 -3.28 -1.13
N ASP A 333 -23.58 -2.39 -2.13
CA ASP A 333 -24.40 -2.49 -3.33
C ASP A 333 -24.08 -3.75 -4.18
N GLU A 334 -22.79 -4.12 -4.35
CA GLU A 334 -22.40 -5.35 -5.06
C GLU A 334 -22.83 -6.62 -4.30
N LEU A 335 -22.76 -6.61 -2.96
CA LEU A 335 -23.21 -7.73 -2.13
C LEU A 335 -24.76 -7.85 -2.09
N GLU A 336 -25.49 -6.73 -2.15
CA GLU A 336 -26.97 -6.75 -2.25
C GLU A 336 -27.41 -7.27 -3.63
N ASP A 337 -26.75 -6.87 -4.71
CA ASP A 337 -27.04 -7.37 -6.07
C ASP A 337 -26.76 -8.88 -6.21
N GLU A 338 -25.72 -9.42 -5.54
CA GLU A 338 -25.47 -10.87 -5.51
C GLU A 338 -26.52 -11.63 -4.70
N MET A 339 -27.01 -11.07 -3.58
CA MET A 339 -28.06 -11.66 -2.77
C MET A 339 -29.42 -11.67 -3.50
N ASP A 340 -29.73 -10.62 -4.26
CA ASP A 340 -30.95 -10.54 -5.08
C ASP A 340 -30.90 -11.52 -6.26
N PHE A 341 -29.74 -11.86 -6.78
CA PHE A 341 -29.56 -12.83 -7.86
C PHE A 341 -29.75 -14.27 -7.37
N GLU A 342 -29.33 -14.61 -6.16
CA GLU A 342 -29.59 -15.93 -5.58
C GLU A 342 -31.07 -16.15 -5.20
N THR A 343 -31.76 -15.10 -4.74
CA THR A 343 -33.19 -15.15 -4.41
C THR A 343 -34.11 -15.18 -5.63
N ALA A 344 -33.65 -14.72 -6.79
CA ALA A 344 -34.43 -14.75 -8.03
C ALA A 344 -34.41 -16.11 -8.75
N PHE A 345 -33.53 -17.04 -8.35
CA PHE A 345 -33.42 -18.38 -8.93
C PHE A 345 -33.75 -19.54 -7.96
N ALA A 346 -34.23 -19.24 -6.75
CA ALA A 346 -34.82 -20.20 -5.82
C ALA A 346 -36.35 -20.18 -5.89
#